data_745150e0f854c6f07bda05e299dbb826
#
_entry.id   745150e0f854c6f07bda05e299dbb826
#
_cell.length_a   1.000
_cell.length_b   1.000
_cell.length_c   1.000
_cell.angle_alpha   90.00
_cell.angle_beta   90.00
_cell.angle_gamma   90.00
#
_symmetry.space_group_name_H-M   'P 1'
#
loop_
_entity.id
_entity.type
_entity.pdbx_description
1 polymer ?
#
loop_
_entity_poly.entity_id
_entity_poly.type
_entity_poly.pdbx_seq_one_letter_code
_entity_poly.pdbx_strand_id
1 'polypeptide(L)'
;MRQFYFLAFALLTFSFGFGQTLSQGDLAIIGVGVDDENFLLVALNDIPSGESVFFTDEEWDGVSSFNSGEGFYEWVTPSITAGTVITVTTASTTAGGTVSNIAGSFALGNSGDGIYIYQTSTNVYNTGTYTILGFAG
;
A
#
# COMPACT_ATOMS: atom_id res chain seq x y z
N MET A 1 -37.72 -24.36 -24.84
CA MET A 1 -37.08 -24.27 -23.50
C MET A 1 -35.54 -24.44 -23.51
N ARG A 2 -34.84 -24.22 -24.59
CA ARG A 2 -33.36 -24.38 -24.67
C ARG A 2 -32.58 -23.04 -24.69
N GLN A 3 -33.25 -21.90 -24.63
CA GLN A 3 -32.60 -20.58 -24.75
C GLN A 3 -32.37 -19.85 -23.41
N PHE A 4 -32.87 -20.37 -22.30
CA PHE A 4 -32.72 -19.71 -20.99
C PHE A 4 -31.40 -20.03 -20.27
N TYR A 5 -30.68 -21.07 -20.66
CA TYR A 5 -29.44 -21.47 -19.99
C TYR A 5 -28.20 -20.67 -20.45
N PHE A 6 -28.27 -20.02 -21.62
CA PHE A 6 -27.16 -19.20 -22.11
C PHE A 6 -27.05 -17.83 -21.42
N LEU A 7 -28.17 -17.30 -20.92
CA LEU A 7 -28.16 -16.00 -20.22
C LEU A 7 -27.64 -16.11 -18.78
N ALA A 8 -27.82 -17.26 -18.14
CA ALA A 8 -27.34 -17.50 -16.77
C ALA A 8 -25.81 -17.71 -16.70
N PHE A 9 -25.20 -18.19 -17.78
CA PHE A 9 -23.74 -18.42 -17.81
C PHE A 9 -22.93 -17.16 -18.09
N ALA A 10 -23.53 -16.15 -18.73
CA ALA A 10 -22.86 -14.88 -19.03
C ALA A 10 -22.74 -13.95 -17.83
N LEU A 11 -23.44 -14.20 -16.73
CA LEU A 11 -23.41 -13.37 -15.51
C LEU A 11 -22.33 -13.81 -14.49
N LEU A 12 -21.58 -14.85 -14.75
CA LEU A 12 -20.63 -15.44 -13.79
C LEU A 12 -19.16 -15.11 -14.05
N THR A 13 -18.86 -14.22 -14.98
CA THR A 13 -17.46 -13.84 -15.29
C THR A 13 -17.14 -12.39 -14.97
N PHE A 14 -17.68 -11.83 -13.89
CA PHE A 14 -17.05 -10.66 -13.28
C PHE A 14 -15.93 -11.15 -12.36
N SER A 15 -14.80 -11.46 -12.94
CA SER A 15 -13.54 -11.51 -12.21
C SER A 15 -13.25 -10.08 -11.76
N PHE A 16 -13.46 -9.80 -10.48
CA PHE A 16 -12.86 -8.64 -9.86
C PHE A 16 -11.34 -8.87 -9.90
N GLY A 17 -10.71 -8.34 -10.93
CA GLY A 17 -9.26 -8.22 -10.95
C GLY A 17 -8.87 -7.21 -9.88
N PHE A 18 -8.49 -7.68 -8.71
CA PHE A 18 -7.76 -6.88 -7.75
C PHE A 18 -6.35 -6.72 -8.34
N GLY A 19 -6.13 -5.62 -9.04
CA GLY A 19 -4.84 -5.24 -9.59
C GLY A 19 -4.40 -3.93 -8.95
N GLN A 20 -3.14 -3.60 -9.09
CA GLN A 20 -2.63 -2.26 -8.76
C GLN A 20 -3.52 -1.22 -9.43
N THR A 21 -4.13 -0.34 -8.66
CA THR A 21 -4.96 0.74 -9.19
C THR A 21 -4.31 2.09 -8.97
N LEU A 22 -3.37 2.18 -8.01
CA LEU A 22 -2.60 3.38 -7.74
C LEU A 22 -1.35 3.43 -8.64
N SER A 23 -0.97 4.65 -8.98
CA SER A 23 0.19 4.96 -9.80
C SER A 23 1.24 5.71 -8.98
N GLN A 24 2.49 5.65 -9.43
CA GLN A 24 3.53 6.52 -8.88
C GLN A 24 3.09 7.98 -8.95
N GLY A 25 3.14 8.68 -7.81
CA GLY A 25 2.68 10.05 -7.68
C GLY A 25 1.25 10.22 -7.16
N ASP A 26 0.52 9.15 -6.85
CA ASP A 26 -0.79 9.26 -6.18
C ASP A 26 -0.64 9.55 -4.69
N LEU A 27 0.43 9.08 -4.08
CA LEU A 27 0.83 9.35 -2.69
C LEU A 27 2.26 9.88 -2.63
N ALA A 28 2.54 10.78 -1.71
CA ALA A 28 3.90 11.23 -1.44
C ALA A 28 4.18 11.25 0.07
N ILE A 29 5.39 10.83 0.47
CA ILE A 29 5.88 10.99 1.84
C ILE A 29 6.35 12.44 1.99
N ILE A 30 5.85 13.16 3.00
CA ILE A 30 6.14 14.56 3.25
C ILE A 30 6.83 14.82 4.61
N GLY A 31 6.99 13.78 5.41
CA GLY A 31 7.68 13.86 6.69
C GLY A 31 7.86 12.50 7.33
N VAL A 32 8.90 12.37 8.16
CA VAL A 32 9.23 11.17 8.93
C VAL A 32 9.47 11.57 10.38
N GLY A 33 8.84 10.87 11.30
CA GLY A 33 8.99 11.04 12.74
C GLY A 33 9.65 9.80 13.35
N VAL A 34 10.98 9.82 13.44
CA VAL A 34 11.78 8.68 13.91
C VAL A 34 11.48 8.31 15.36
N ASP A 35 11.32 9.32 16.24
CA ASP A 35 11.04 9.08 17.66
C ASP A 35 9.68 8.47 17.93
N ASP A 36 8.70 8.71 17.02
CA ASP A 36 7.31 8.27 17.16
C ASP A 36 6.97 7.11 16.21
N GLU A 37 7.95 6.57 15.49
CA GLU A 37 7.74 5.47 14.52
C GLU A 37 6.58 5.76 13.56
N ASN A 38 6.56 6.99 13.01
CA ASN A 38 5.50 7.44 12.12
C ASN A 38 6.03 8.18 10.90
N PHE A 39 5.19 8.32 9.90
CA PHE A 39 5.46 9.16 8.74
C PHE A 39 4.18 9.84 8.25
N LEU A 40 4.36 10.92 7.50
CA LEU A 40 3.27 11.69 6.94
C LEU A 40 3.22 11.47 5.43
N LEU A 41 2.01 11.18 4.95
CA LEU A 41 1.67 11.12 3.53
C LEU A 41 0.80 12.29 3.13
N VAL A 42 0.84 12.66 1.86
CA VAL A 42 -0.20 13.45 1.22
C VAL A 42 -0.76 12.66 0.03
N ALA A 43 -2.07 12.62 -0.09
CA ALA A 43 -2.75 12.12 -1.28
C ALA A 43 -2.68 13.21 -2.37
N LEU A 44 -2.01 12.95 -3.47
CA LEU A 44 -1.90 13.87 -4.61
C LEU A 44 -3.07 13.73 -5.57
N ASN A 45 -3.69 12.54 -5.60
CA ASN A 45 -4.93 12.24 -6.30
C ASN A 45 -5.94 11.59 -5.34
N ASP A 46 -7.20 11.46 -5.78
CA ASP A 46 -8.21 10.73 -5.02
C ASP A 46 -7.82 9.25 -4.93
N ILE A 47 -7.86 8.68 -3.72
CA ILE A 47 -7.55 7.28 -3.47
C ILE A 47 -8.86 6.53 -3.23
N PRO A 48 -9.15 5.48 -4.01
CA PRO A 48 -10.32 4.64 -3.78
C PRO A 48 -10.27 3.91 -2.42
N SER A 49 -11.41 3.51 -1.92
CA SER A 49 -11.46 2.62 -0.74
C SER A 49 -11.11 1.18 -1.13
N GLY A 50 -10.44 0.47 -0.22
CA GLY A 50 -10.12 -0.96 -0.39
C GLY A 50 -8.81 -1.23 -1.12
N GLU A 51 -7.99 -0.19 -1.36
CA GLU A 51 -6.66 -0.38 -1.91
C GLU A 51 -5.72 -0.97 -0.84
N SER A 52 -4.99 -2.01 -1.20
CA SER A 52 -3.88 -2.52 -0.39
C SER A 52 -2.62 -1.71 -0.67
N VAL A 53 -2.26 -0.84 0.25
CA VAL A 53 -1.00 -0.07 0.23
C VAL A 53 -0.06 -0.67 1.26
N PHE A 54 1.10 -1.10 0.82
CA PHE A 54 2.13 -1.65 1.70
C PHE A 54 3.12 -0.56 2.08
N PHE A 55 3.67 -0.67 3.28
CA PHE A 55 4.82 0.15 3.70
C PHE A 55 5.83 -0.69 4.48
N THR A 56 7.09 -0.30 4.34
CA THR A 56 8.23 -1.00 4.94
C THR A 56 9.39 -0.05 5.17
N ASP A 57 10.19 -0.35 6.18
CA ASP A 57 11.51 0.22 6.44
C ASP A 57 12.65 -0.63 5.85
N GLU A 58 12.32 -1.75 5.18
CA GLU A 58 13.29 -2.61 4.51
C GLU A 58 14.00 -1.93 3.33
N GLU A 59 15.26 -2.28 3.17
CA GLU A 59 16.06 -1.83 2.02
C GLU A 59 15.61 -2.49 0.72
N TRP A 60 15.50 -1.66 -0.32
CA TRP A 60 15.29 -2.13 -1.69
C TRP A 60 16.60 -2.68 -2.27
N ASP A 61 16.59 -3.87 -2.87
CA ASP A 61 17.77 -4.52 -3.49
C ASP A 61 18.31 -3.77 -4.73
N GLY A 62 17.63 -2.73 -5.14
CA GLY A 62 17.96 -1.93 -6.34
C GLY A 62 17.45 -2.53 -7.65
N VAL A 63 16.83 -3.70 -7.63
CA VAL A 63 16.42 -4.44 -8.84
C VAL A 63 14.94 -4.85 -8.80
N SER A 64 14.53 -5.67 -7.84
CA SER A 64 13.23 -6.35 -7.93
C SER A 64 12.55 -6.70 -6.61
N SER A 65 13.21 -6.53 -5.47
CA SER A 65 12.65 -6.94 -4.18
C SER A 65 13.20 -6.14 -3.00
N PHE A 66 12.48 -6.21 -1.90
CA PHE A 66 13.01 -5.78 -0.60
C PHE A 66 13.80 -6.91 0.03
N ASN A 67 14.79 -6.56 0.84
CA ASN A 67 15.50 -7.48 1.71
C ASN A 67 14.52 -8.10 2.74
N SER A 68 15.01 -8.78 3.75
CA SER A 68 14.17 -9.39 4.78
C SER A 68 14.82 -9.22 6.16
N GLY A 69 14.04 -8.85 7.14
CA GLY A 69 14.52 -8.68 8.52
C GLY A 69 13.80 -7.58 9.28
N GLU A 70 13.22 -6.62 8.58
CA GLU A 70 12.50 -5.48 9.14
C GLU A 70 10.98 -5.61 8.95
N GLY A 71 10.23 -4.52 9.01
CA GLY A 71 8.78 -4.56 9.07
C GLY A 71 8.07 -4.40 7.75
N PHE A 72 7.07 -5.23 7.52
CA PHE A 72 6.11 -5.08 6.41
C PHE A 72 4.70 -4.91 6.96
N TYR A 73 4.04 -3.86 6.53
CA TYR A 73 2.69 -3.52 6.94
C TYR A 73 1.79 -3.31 5.73
N GLU A 74 0.51 -3.61 5.88
CA GLU A 74 -0.52 -3.31 4.92
C GLU A 74 -1.47 -2.27 5.50
N TRP A 75 -1.79 -1.26 4.72
CA TRP A 75 -2.87 -0.35 4.96
C TRP A 75 -3.95 -0.54 3.90
N VAL A 76 -5.11 -1.03 4.32
CA VAL A 76 -6.30 -1.07 3.48
C VAL A 76 -6.99 0.28 3.57
N THR A 77 -6.99 1.02 2.47
CA THR A 77 -7.41 2.43 2.44
C THR A 77 -8.93 2.61 2.58
N PRO A 78 -9.38 3.68 3.26
CA PRO A 78 -10.71 4.24 3.00
C PRO A 78 -10.69 5.06 1.71
N SER A 79 -11.82 5.62 1.28
CA SER A 79 -11.84 6.65 0.24
C SER A 79 -11.19 7.93 0.77
N ILE A 80 -10.21 8.48 0.04
CA ILE A 80 -9.42 9.65 0.43
C ILE A 80 -9.45 10.66 -0.70
N THR A 81 -9.72 11.92 -0.37
CA THR A 81 -9.72 13.02 -1.35
C THR A 81 -8.30 13.57 -1.52
N ALA A 82 -7.94 13.95 -2.72
CA ALA A 82 -6.69 14.66 -3.05
C ALA A 82 -6.45 15.84 -2.11
N GLY A 83 -5.20 16.06 -1.71
CA GLY A 83 -4.79 17.07 -0.74
C GLY A 83 -4.90 16.65 0.73
N THR A 84 -5.45 15.48 1.04
CA THR A 84 -5.51 14.97 2.42
C THR A 84 -4.11 14.62 2.91
N VAL A 85 -3.74 15.17 4.07
CA VAL A 85 -2.52 14.79 4.79
C VAL A 85 -2.86 13.70 5.80
N ILE A 86 -2.04 12.64 5.82
CA ILE A 86 -2.30 11.41 6.56
C ILE A 86 -1.06 11.10 7.41
N THR A 87 -1.25 10.97 8.72
CA THR A 87 -0.23 10.37 9.59
C THR A 87 -0.41 8.87 9.58
N VAL A 88 0.66 8.13 9.32
CA VAL A 88 0.71 6.66 9.32
C VAL A 88 1.57 6.20 10.49
N THR A 89 1.04 5.26 11.25
CA THR A 89 1.75 4.53 12.30
C THR A 89 1.65 3.04 12.04
N THR A 90 2.37 2.24 12.78
CA THR A 90 2.27 0.76 12.73
C THR A 90 0.92 0.21 13.22
N ALA A 91 0.04 1.05 13.76
CA ALA A 91 -1.25 0.64 14.31
C ALA A 91 -2.45 1.27 13.60
N SER A 92 -2.28 2.44 12.98
CA SER A 92 -3.41 3.22 12.44
C SER A 92 -2.96 4.29 11.46
N THR A 93 -3.94 4.88 10.77
CA THR A 93 -3.76 6.14 10.04
C THR A 93 -4.80 7.17 10.46
N THR A 94 -4.48 8.47 10.32
CA THR A 94 -5.46 9.55 10.57
C THR A 94 -6.58 9.60 9.54
N ALA A 95 -6.40 8.99 8.38
CA ALA A 95 -7.44 8.86 7.36
C ALA A 95 -8.42 7.71 7.65
N GLY A 96 -8.09 6.81 8.59
CA GLY A 96 -8.83 5.57 8.86
C GLY A 96 -8.36 4.42 7.96
N GLY A 97 -9.23 3.44 7.76
CA GLY A 97 -8.86 2.16 7.15
C GLY A 97 -8.25 1.19 8.17
N THR A 98 -7.68 0.11 7.70
CA THR A 98 -7.09 -0.93 8.56
C THR A 98 -5.60 -1.01 8.31
N VAL A 99 -4.80 -0.89 9.36
CA VAL A 99 -3.35 -1.15 9.32
C VAL A 99 -3.09 -2.50 9.98
N SER A 100 -2.33 -3.36 9.32
CA SER A 100 -2.01 -4.71 9.77
C SER A 100 -0.51 -4.98 9.63
N ASN A 101 0.11 -5.51 10.67
CA ASN A 101 1.45 -6.07 10.56
C ASN A 101 1.37 -7.38 9.76
N ILE A 102 2.20 -7.52 8.73
CA ILE A 102 2.28 -8.72 7.90
C ILE A 102 3.50 -9.54 8.26
N ALA A 103 4.63 -8.90 8.48
CA ALA A 103 5.89 -9.55 8.84
C ALA A 103 6.82 -8.57 9.54
N GLY A 104 7.71 -9.07 10.38
CA GLY A 104 8.78 -8.32 10.99
C GLY A 104 8.34 -7.22 11.96
N SER A 105 9.23 -6.26 12.19
CA SER A 105 9.03 -5.12 13.08
C SER A 105 9.54 -3.85 12.42
N PHE A 106 8.67 -2.87 12.23
CA PHE A 106 9.02 -1.55 11.73
C PHE A 106 9.69 -0.74 12.82
N ALA A 107 10.89 -0.26 12.60
CA ALA A 107 11.66 0.47 13.57
C ALA A 107 12.61 1.47 12.90
N LEU A 108 12.23 2.73 12.88
CA LEU A 108 13.02 3.78 12.25
C LEU A 108 14.25 4.14 13.09
N GLY A 109 15.42 3.87 12.56
CA GLY A 109 16.69 4.18 13.18
C GLY A 109 17.16 5.61 12.94
N ASN A 110 17.82 6.20 13.95
CA ASN A 110 18.43 7.54 13.83
C ASN A 110 19.61 7.61 12.84
N SER A 111 20.03 6.49 12.27
CA SER A 111 21.17 6.38 11.34
C SER A 111 20.81 6.42 9.85
N GLY A 112 19.54 6.66 9.54
CA GLY A 112 19.07 6.88 8.18
C GLY A 112 18.42 5.65 7.55
N ASP A 113 17.27 5.24 8.06
CA ASP A 113 16.43 4.24 7.40
C ASP A 113 15.59 4.88 6.31
N GLY A 114 15.29 4.10 5.28
CA GLY A 114 14.38 4.49 4.22
C GLY A 114 12.98 3.96 4.47
N ILE A 115 11.95 4.72 4.12
CA ILE A 115 10.57 4.26 4.12
C ILE A 115 10.10 4.14 2.69
N TYR A 116 9.56 2.97 2.34
CA TYR A 116 8.88 2.74 1.07
C TYR A 116 7.39 2.56 1.27
N ILE A 117 6.59 3.20 0.41
CA ILE A 117 5.18 2.90 0.24
C ILE A 117 4.97 2.35 -1.17
N TYR A 118 4.24 1.25 -1.30
CA TYR A 118 4.12 0.56 -2.58
C TYR A 118 2.84 -0.27 -2.70
N GLN A 119 2.53 -0.66 -3.91
CA GLN A 119 1.57 -1.74 -4.23
C GLN A 119 2.28 -2.87 -4.96
N THR A 120 1.68 -4.05 -4.97
CA THR A 120 2.11 -5.18 -5.79
C THR A 120 0.99 -5.63 -6.72
N SER A 121 1.35 -6.19 -7.86
CA SER A 121 0.37 -6.68 -8.83
C SER A 121 -0.46 -7.89 -8.35
N THR A 122 -0.07 -8.49 -7.24
CA THR A 122 -0.73 -9.66 -6.64
C THR A 122 -1.47 -9.34 -5.35
N ASN A 123 -1.38 -8.10 -4.83
CA ASN A 123 -1.83 -7.72 -3.49
C ASN A 123 -1.22 -8.59 -2.36
N VAL A 124 -0.03 -9.10 -2.58
CA VAL A 124 0.78 -9.81 -1.57
C VAL A 124 2.10 -9.07 -1.44
N TYR A 125 2.45 -8.62 -0.24
CA TYR A 125 3.49 -7.64 0.07
C TYR A 125 4.87 -7.90 -0.58
N ASN A 126 5.22 -9.15 -0.85
CA ASN A 126 6.53 -9.55 -1.37
C ASN A 126 6.46 -10.36 -2.68
N THR A 127 5.38 -10.27 -3.43
CA THR A 127 5.24 -11.01 -4.71
C THR A 127 4.68 -10.13 -5.82
N GLY A 128 5.01 -10.49 -7.05
CA GLY A 128 4.56 -9.78 -8.24
C GLY A 128 5.43 -8.59 -8.62
N THR A 129 4.90 -7.68 -9.40
CA THR A 129 5.56 -6.43 -9.78
C THR A 129 5.23 -5.35 -8.76
N TYR A 130 6.25 -4.64 -8.31
CA TYR A 130 6.10 -3.53 -7.37
C TYR A 130 5.84 -2.22 -8.11
N THR A 131 4.88 -1.44 -7.61
CA THR A 131 4.73 -0.02 -7.96
C THR A 131 5.07 0.79 -6.73
N ILE A 132 6.22 1.43 -6.73
CA ILE A 132 6.63 2.33 -5.65
C ILE A 132 5.81 3.62 -5.76
N LEU A 133 5.00 3.89 -4.76
CA LEU A 133 4.15 5.07 -4.65
C LEU A 133 4.90 6.24 -4.04
N GLY A 134 5.81 5.99 -3.10
CA GLY A 134 6.65 6.99 -2.47
C GLY A 134 7.83 6.37 -1.73
N PHE A 135 8.85 7.20 -1.51
CA PHE A 135 10.07 6.87 -0.77
C PHE A 135 10.56 8.09 0.00
N ALA A 136 11.08 7.86 1.19
CA ALA A 136 11.85 8.82 1.99
C ALA A 136 13.03 8.10 2.67
N GLY A 137 14.23 8.69 2.58
CA GLY A 137 15.46 8.17 3.17
C GLY A 137 16.62 9.11 2.93
#